data_187a9c896769b2dc2702ca63c3d707b9
#
_entry.id   187a9c896769b2dc2702ca63c3d707b9
#
_cell.length_a   1.000
_cell.length_b   1.000
_cell.length_c   1.000
_cell.angle_alpha   90.00
_cell.angle_beta   90.00
_cell.angle_gamma   90.00
#
_symmetry.space_group_name_H-M   'P 1'
#
loop_
_entity.id
_entity.type
_entity.pdbx_description
1 polymer ?
#
loop_
_entity_poly.entity_id
_entity_poly.type
_entity_poly.pdbx_seq_one_letter_code
_entity_poly.pdbx_strand_id
1 'polypeptide(L)'
;MKRTISIRLDTTPEQNTKLFQLQEAYMFACNQIVPDVIATRCWNRVALHGFVYSKIRKTSPLGSQMVCNAIFSVCKAYQAKSILPKEDVPQVCFRKERSVHFDKRTYTIKNESISLYTLEKRITVPMQLGQFQKDYFSQGVPKEGELICKKGKWYFNLVLDLPDPPIQKNTVTLLGVDLGENNVFATSTGKIVSGNKIRYERDKFLAKRRALQSNGSQSAKQLLKKISGRESRRMKHINHKMSKEIVQEAIEQKAGVIVLEDLTNIRKRIKAGKRMRTRLHRWGFRQLQLFVQYKAEAKGLSVLYVNPAYSSQTCSICDCPGVRERHLFKCLCGNQQHADWNASRNLCRFALSTLKATRVVNRTQVAVKY
;
A
#
# COMPACT_ATOMS: atom_id res chain seq x y z
N MET A 1 12.24 -11.62 -1.37
CA MET A 1 11.09 -10.67 -1.39
C MET A 1 10.61 -10.39 0.03
N LYS A 2 10.41 -9.10 0.42
CA LYS A 2 9.91 -8.76 1.77
C LYS A 2 8.39 -8.70 1.80
N ARG A 3 7.78 -9.30 2.82
CA ARG A 3 6.34 -9.28 3.05
C ARG A 3 6.00 -9.00 4.51
N THR A 4 5.05 -8.10 4.74
CA THR A 4 4.56 -7.82 6.10
C THR A 4 3.25 -8.57 6.34
N ILE A 5 3.19 -9.34 7.41
CA ILE A 5 1.98 -9.99 7.90
C ILE A 5 1.56 -9.36 9.23
N SER A 6 0.25 -9.20 9.42
CA SER A 6 -0.31 -8.66 10.67
C SER A 6 -0.86 -9.81 11.51
N ILE A 7 -0.36 -9.95 12.72
CA ILE A 7 -0.69 -11.03 13.65
C ILE A 7 -1.38 -10.40 14.85
N ARG A 8 -2.55 -10.88 15.20
CA ARG A 8 -3.21 -10.47 16.45
C ARG A 8 -2.60 -11.21 17.62
N LEU A 9 -2.36 -10.47 18.70
CA LEU A 9 -1.85 -11.00 19.97
C LEU A 9 -2.99 -11.21 20.96
N ASP A 10 -2.94 -12.31 21.68
CA ASP A 10 -3.92 -12.65 22.72
C ASP A 10 -3.34 -12.32 24.10
N THR A 11 -3.60 -11.08 24.53
CA THR A 11 -2.94 -10.47 25.69
C THR A 11 -3.84 -10.50 26.91
N THR A 12 -3.27 -10.81 28.08
CA THR A 12 -3.94 -10.63 29.39
C THR A 12 -4.03 -9.15 29.78
N PRO A 13 -4.88 -8.77 30.74
CA PRO A 13 -4.92 -7.37 31.25
C PRO A 13 -3.58 -6.86 31.76
N GLU A 14 -2.82 -7.69 32.47
CA GLU A 14 -1.47 -7.35 32.95
C GLU A 14 -0.50 -7.11 31.79
N GLN A 15 -0.49 -8.01 30.80
CA GLN A 15 0.33 -7.85 29.59
C GLN A 15 -0.04 -6.59 28.82
N ASN A 16 -1.35 -6.25 28.73
CA ASN A 16 -1.79 -5.00 28.12
C ASN A 16 -1.18 -3.79 28.80
N THR A 17 -1.17 -3.75 30.13
CA THR A 17 -0.58 -2.66 30.92
C THR A 17 0.91 -2.51 30.59
N LYS A 18 1.67 -3.60 30.62
CA LYS A 18 3.11 -3.58 30.29
C LYS A 18 3.39 -3.13 28.85
N LEU A 19 2.56 -3.51 27.89
CA LEU A 19 2.71 -3.08 26.50
C LEU A 19 2.34 -1.60 26.31
N PHE A 20 1.36 -1.07 27.04
CA PHE A 20 1.04 0.37 27.02
C PHE A 20 2.15 1.20 27.65
N GLN A 21 2.71 0.76 28.78
CA GLN A 21 3.86 1.42 29.41
C GLN A 21 5.07 1.46 28.48
N LEU A 22 5.38 0.34 27.80
CA LEU A 22 6.43 0.31 26.80
C LEU A 22 6.15 1.29 25.66
N GLN A 23 4.93 1.30 25.13
CA GLN A 23 4.54 2.18 24.02
C GLN A 23 4.69 3.66 24.42
N GLU A 24 4.27 4.04 25.61
CA GLU A 24 4.38 5.40 26.14
C GLU A 24 5.84 5.83 26.30
N ALA A 25 6.66 5.00 26.94
CA ALA A 25 8.09 5.24 27.10
C ALA A 25 8.82 5.35 25.74
N TYR A 26 8.43 4.52 24.78
CA TYR A 26 9.00 4.55 23.44
C TYR A 26 8.64 5.84 22.68
N MET A 27 7.38 6.29 22.75
CA MET A 27 6.96 7.55 22.11
C MET A 27 7.58 8.76 22.77
N PHE A 28 7.74 8.72 24.11
CA PHE A 28 8.48 9.74 24.84
C PHE A 28 9.93 9.84 24.31
N ALA A 29 10.64 8.72 24.22
CA ALA A 29 12.01 8.69 23.71
C ALA A 29 12.09 9.21 22.26
N CYS A 30 11.17 8.82 21.39
CA CYS A 30 11.10 9.34 20.01
C CYS A 30 10.92 10.87 19.98
N ASN A 31 10.04 11.42 20.81
CA ASN A 31 9.81 12.86 20.89
C ASN A 31 11.00 13.63 21.47
N GLN A 32 11.77 13.02 22.39
CA GLN A 32 13.02 13.61 22.92
C GLN A 32 14.13 13.69 21.86
N ILE A 33 14.10 12.85 20.83
CA ILE A 33 15.08 12.85 19.72
C ILE A 33 14.75 13.93 18.68
N VAL A 34 13.48 14.28 18.51
CA VAL A 34 13.01 15.21 17.46
C VAL A 34 13.72 16.57 17.48
N PRO A 35 13.92 17.25 18.64
CA PRO A 35 14.64 18.52 18.67
C PRO A 35 16.07 18.42 18.14
N ASP A 36 16.78 17.33 18.47
CA ASP A 36 18.15 17.11 18.00
C ASP A 36 18.19 16.92 16.47
N VAL A 37 17.20 16.23 15.89
CA VAL A 37 17.08 16.09 14.42
C VAL A 37 16.84 17.43 13.75
N ILE A 38 16.00 18.29 14.33
CA ILE A 38 15.72 19.63 13.80
C ILE A 38 16.99 20.49 13.87
N ALA A 39 17.67 20.50 15.01
CA ALA A 39 18.86 21.31 15.22
C ALA A 39 20.03 20.89 14.33
N THR A 40 20.26 19.58 14.18
CA THR A 40 21.40 19.04 13.41
C THR A 40 21.09 18.79 11.94
N ARG A 41 19.82 18.86 11.53
CA ARG A 41 19.32 18.44 10.21
C ARG A 41 19.79 17.02 9.81
N CYS A 42 20.01 16.16 10.81
CA CYS A 42 20.54 14.83 10.61
C CYS A 42 19.48 13.76 10.89
N TRP A 43 19.19 12.93 9.91
CA TRP A 43 18.35 11.71 10.03
C TRP A 43 19.04 10.47 9.45
N ASN A 44 20.38 10.52 9.36
CA ASN A 44 21.18 9.33 9.17
C ASN A 44 21.26 8.56 10.49
N ARG A 45 20.94 7.26 10.46
CA ARG A 45 20.84 6.45 11.68
C ARG A 45 22.15 6.40 12.48
N VAL A 46 23.28 6.26 11.81
CA VAL A 46 24.59 6.10 12.45
C VAL A 46 25.03 7.43 13.08
N ALA A 47 24.96 8.52 12.32
CA ALA A 47 25.32 9.84 12.79
C ALA A 47 24.41 10.30 13.95
N LEU A 48 23.09 10.18 13.80
CA LEU A 48 22.14 10.58 14.84
C LEU A 48 22.32 9.76 16.12
N HIS A 49 22.66 8.47 16.02
CA HIS A 49 22.95 7.63 17.19
C HIS A 49 24.10 8.22 18.03
N GLY A 50 25.18 8.67 17.39
CA GLY A 50 26.31 9.31 18.09
C GLY A 50 25.89 10.55 18.91
N PHE A 51 24.95 11.35 18.39
CA PHE A 51 24.50 12.58 19.06
C PHE A 51 23.52 12.33 20.21
N VAL A 52 22.60 11.37 20.08
CA VAL A 52 21.43 11.30 20.96
C VAL A 52 21.42 10.10 21.91
N TYR A 53 22.16 9.03 21.60
CA TYR A 53 22.05 7.76 22.33
C TYR A 53 22.27 7.92 23.84
N SER A 54 23.39 8.51 24.26
CA SER A 54 23.73 8.68 25.68
C SER A 54 22.72 9.54 26.43
N LYS A 55 22.21 10.60 25.79
CA LYS A 55 21.16 11.47 26.33
C LYS A 55 19.88 10.68 26.59
N ILE A 56 19.39 9.95 25.58
CA ILE A 56 18.13 9.20 25.66
C ILE A 56 18.25 8.01 26.64
N ARG A 57 19.41 7.37 26.74
CA ARG A 57 19.65 6.31 27.73
C ARG A 57 19.54 6.82 29.17
N LYS A 58 19.91 8.08 29.45
CA LYS A 58 19.81 8.69 30.79
C LYS A 58 18.40 9.18 31.12
N THR A 59 17.63 9.61 30.09
CA THR A 59 16.33 10.27 30.30
C THR A 59 15.12 9.35 30.09
N SER A 60 15.32 8.13 29.56
CA SER A 60 14.24 7.20 29.25
C SER A 60 14.43 5.85 29.95
N PRO A 61 13.34 5.16 30.38
CA PRO A 61 13.40 3.84 30.99
C PRO A 61 13.67 2.71 29.99
N LEU A 62 13.85 3.02 28.70
CA LEU A 62 14.07 2.03 27.66
C LEU A 62 15.44 1.36 27.78
N GLY A 63 15.50 0.05 27.54
CA GLY A 63 16.76 -0.66 27.38
C GLY A 63 17.54 -0.21 26.14
N SER A 64 18.85 -0.47 26.11
CA SER A 64 19.79 -0.01 25.06
C SER A 64 19.30 -0.27 23.64
N GLN A 65 18.84 -1.48 23.35
CA GLN A 65 18.38 -1.81 22.01
C GLN A 65 17.07 -1.12 21.62
N MET A 66 16.18 -0.87 22.60
CA MET A 66 14.94 -0.13 22.33
C MET A 66 15.19 1.35 22.05
N VAL A 67 16.24 1.95 22.67
CA VAL A 67 16.70 3.30 22.30
C VAL A 67 17.22 3.33 20.85
N CYS A 68 18.00 2.34 20.44
CA CYS A 68 18.43 2.23 19.04
C CYS A 68 17.24 2.08 18.08
N ASN A 69 16.19 1.37 18.49
CA ASN A 69 14.95 1.22 17.72
C ASN A 69 14.15 2.53 17.68
N ALA A 70 14.14 3.33 18.73
CA ALA A 70 13.51 4.66 18.75
C ALA A 70 14.23 5.62 17.79
N ILE A 71 15.56 5.67 17.83
CA ILE A 71 16.39 6.44 16.88
C ILE A 71 16.05 6.04 15.44
N PHE A 72 16.00 4.74 15.16
CA PHE A 72 15.63 4.24 13.84
C PHE A 72 14.23 4.67 13.38
N SER A 73 13.23 4.65 14.29
CA SER A 73 11.86 5.09 13.98
C SER A 73 11.81 6.58 13.66
N VAL A 74 12.57 7.41 14.38
CA VAL A 74 12.67 8.85 14.11
C VAL A 74 13.34 9.08 12.75
N CYS A 75 14.46 8.43 12.47
CA CYS A 75 15.14 8.53 11.16
C CYS A 75 14.21 8.15 10.00
N LYS A 76 13.49 7.03 10.10
CA LYS A 76 12.50 6.61 9.08
C LYS A 76 11.39 7.65 8.88
N ALA A 77 10.89 8.26 9.94
CA ALA A 77 9.84 9.27 9.86
C ALA A 77 10.29 10.53 9.10
N TYR A 78 11.55 10.94 9.25
CA TYR A 78 12.12 12.08 8.52
C TYR A 78 12.52 11.71 7.08
N GLN A 79 13.11 10.55 6.84
CA GLN A 79 13.42 10.05 5.48
C GLN A 79 12.17 10.01 4.58
N ALA A 80 11.01 9.67 5.13
CA ALA A 80 9.75 9.61 4.39
C ALA A 80 9.21 10.99 3.96
N LYS A 81 9.80 12.12 4.44
CA LYS A 81 9.27 13.47 4.19
C LYS A 81 9.88 14.16 2.96
N SER A 82 10.96 13.62 2.39
CA SER A 82 11.64 14.19 1.21
C SER A 82 11.96 15.69 1.36
N ILE A 83 12.53 16.07 2.52
CA ILE A 83 12.82 17.46 2.89
C ILE A 83 13.95 18.00 2.01
N LEU A 84 13.72 19.13 1.32
CA LEU A 84 14.72 19.77 0.50
C LEU A 84 15.77 20.54 1.35
N PRO A 85 17.00 20.75 0.84
CA PRO A 85 18.08 21.37 1.61
C PRO A 85 17.75 22.73 2.23
N LYS A 86 16.93 23.54 1.55
CA LYS A 86 16.54 24.90 1.98
C LYS A 86 15.22 24.97 2.73
N GLU A 87 14.48 23.86 2.87
CA GLU A 87 13.22 23.83 3.60
C GLU A 87 13.44 23.66 5.09
N ASP A 88 12.54 24.22 5.89
CA ASP A 88 12.53 24.01 7.34
C ASP A 88 12.27 22.55 7.67
N VAL A 89 12.98 22.02 8.65
CA VAL A 89 12.77 20.65 9.13
C VAL A 89 11.48 20.61 9.95
N PRO A 90 10.44 19.93 9.49
CA PRO A 90 9.14 19.94 10.16
C PRO A 90 9.22 19.21 11.51
N GLN A 91 8.55 19.72 12.53
CA GLN A 91 8.40 19.03 13.79
C GLN A 91 7.51 17.79 13.63
N VAL A 92 8.08 16.61 13.87
CA VAL A 92 7.35 15.34 13.88
C VAL A 92 6.91 15.03 15.30
N CYS A 93 5.62 14.74 15.50
CA CYS A 93 5.09 14.33 16.81
C CYS A 93 4.76 12.82 16.78
N PHE A 94 5.33 12.08 17.72
CA PHE A 94 5.04 10.67 17.95
C PHE A 94 3.92 10.56 19.00
N ARG A 95 2.68 10.31 18.53
CA ARG A 95 1.50 10.19 19.39
C ARG A 95 1.48 8.82 20.07
N LYS A 96 0.75 8.69 21.18
CA LYS A 96 0.66 7.46 21.98
C LYS A 96 0.23 6.21 21.19
N GLU A 97 -0.59 6.38 20.15
CA GLU A 97 -1.10 5.25 19.35
C GLU A 97 -0.16 4.78 18.21
N ARG A 98 1.03 5.36 18.11
CA ARG A 98 2.01 4.95 17.10
C ARG A 98 2.60 3.58 17.40
N SER A 99 3.13 2.94 16.34
CA SER A 99 3.77 1.64 16.45
C SER A 99 5.13 1.71 17.15
N VAL A 100 5.44 0.67 17.91
CA VAL A 100 6.77 0.44 18.50
C VAL A 100 7.54 -0.52 17.60
N HIS A 101 8.72 -0.12 17.18
CA HIS A 101 9.59 -0.94 16.34
C HIS A 101 10.37 -1.96 17.16
N PHE A 102 10.40 -3.20 16.65
CA PHE A 102 11.13 -4.33 17.21
C PHE A 102 12.09 -4.92 16.18
N ASP A 103 13.32 -5.13 16.58
CA ASP A 103 14.31 -5.89 15.83
C ASP A 103 14.49 -7.31 16.40
N LYS A 104 15.31 -8.15 15.76
CA LYS A 104 15.55 -9.54 16.18
C LYS A 104 16.07 -9.70 17.62
N ARG A 105 16.63 -8.65 18.24
CA ARG A 105 17.15 -8.69 19.63
C ARG A 105 16.04 -8.42 20.64
N THR A 106 14.96 -7.76 20.23
CA THR A 106 13.90 -7.29 21.12
C THR A 106 12.64 -8.15 21.07
N TYR A 107 12.51 -9.05 20.09
CA TYR A 107 11.47 -10.07 20.07
C TYR A 107 12.03 -11.46 19.72
N THR A 108 11.26 -12.51 20.03
CA THR A 108 11.55 -13.90 19.62
C THR A 108 10.24 -14.63 19.37
N ILE A 109 10.16 -15.47 18.34
CA ILE A 109 8.97 -16.28 18.05
C ILE A 109 9.30 -17.75 18.27
N LYS A 110 8.48 -18.45 19.08
CA LYS A 110 8.54 -19.88 19.32
C LYS A 110 7.13 -20.44 19.53
N ASN A 111 6.81 -21.59 18.96
CA ASN A 111 5.59 -22.36 19.21
C ASN A 111 4.30 -21.54 19.19
N GLU A 112 4.06 -20.80 18.10
CA GLU A 112 2.89 -19.92 17.95
C GLU A 112 2.77 -18.81 19.00
N SER A 113 3.83 -18.53 19.75
CA SER A 113 3.90 -17.43 20.71
C SER A 113 5.05 -16.48 20.38
N ILE A 114 4.88 -15.22 20.75
CA ILE A 114 5.89 -14.19 20.60
C ILE A 114 6.34 -13.71 21.97
N SER A 115 7.66 -13.71 22.19
CA SER A 115 8.27 -13.09 23.35
C SER A 115 8.71 -11.69 22.99
N LEU A 116 8.19 -10.69 23.69
CA LEU A 116 8.41 -9.27 23.46
C LEU A 116 9.17 -8.64 24.63
N TYR A 117 10.13 -7.78 24.34
CA TYR A 117 10.75 -6.91 25.33
C TYR A 117 9.69 -5.97 25.95
N THR A 118 9.75 -5.76 27.26
CA THR A 118 9.02 -4.70 27.98
C THR A 118 9.97 -3.94 28.89
N LEU A 119 9.49 -2.94 29.63
CA LEU A 119 10.37 -2.13 30.50
C LEU A 119 10.99 -2.92 31.66
N GLU A 120 10.27 -3.92 32.17
CA GLU A 120 10.72 -4.74 33.30
C GLU A 120 11.39 -6.02 32.81
N LYS A 121 10.60 -6.90 32.17
CA LYS A 121 11.02 -8.22 31.69
C LYS A 121 10.36 -8.52 30.36
N ARG A 122 10.86 -9.55 29.65
CA ARG A 122 10.18 -10.07 28.46
C ARG A 122 8.87 -10.74 28.85
N ILE A 123 7.84 -10.52 28.05
CA ILE A 123 6.55 -11.20 28.17
C ILE A 123 6.36 -12.12 26.98
N THR A 124 5.76 -13.28 27.20
CA THR A 124 5.39 -14.21 26.13
C THR A 124 3.88 -14.13 25.91
N VAL A 125 3.48 -13.88 24.67
CA VAL A 125 2.10 -13.67 24.28
C VAL A 125 1.72 -14.63 23.16
N PRO A 126 0.58 -15.37 23.27
CA PRO A 126 0.08 -16.21 22.20
C PRO A 126 -0.29 -15.38 20.95
N MET A 127 -0.01 -15.94 19.77
CA MET A 127 -0.33 -15.36 18.48
C MET A 127 -1.57 -16.00 17.88
N GLN A 128 -2.54 -15.21 17.44
CA GLN A 128 -3.68 -15.72 16.67
C GLN A 128 -3.27 -15.88 15.21
N LEU A 129 -2.91 -17.10 14.81
CA LEU A 129 -2.46 -17.44 13.46
C LEU A 129 -3.59 -18.14 12.69
N GLY A 130 -4.07 -17.50 11.61
CA GLY A 130 -4.88 -18.18 10.61
C GLY A 130 -4.01 -18.88 9.56
N GLN A 131 -4.63 -19.66 8.65
CA GLN A 131 -3.91 -20.37 7.59
C GLN A 131 -3.00 -19.47 6.77
N PHE A 132 -3.45 -18.27 6.43
CA PHE A 132 -2.66 -17.27 5.70
C PHE A 132 -1.33 -16.93 6.41
N GLN A 133 -1.34 -16.72 7.72
CA GLN A 133 -0.11 -16.44 8.48
C GLN A 133 0.79 -17.67 8.56
N LYS A 134 0.22 -18.85 8.77
CA LYS A 134 0.98 -20.13 8.82
C LYS A 134 1.69 -20.41 7.50
N ASP A 135 1.02 -20.20 6.36
CA ASP A 135 1.60 -20.38 5.04
C ASP A 135 2.81 -19.47 4.80
N TYR A 136 2.75 -18.23 5.29
CA TYR A 136 3.89 -17.30 5.19
C TYR A 136 5.00 -17.61 6.17
N PHE A 137 4.68 -18.10 7.38
CA PHE A 137 5.69 -18.51 8.35
C PHE A 137 6.50 -19.71 7.89
N SER A 138 5.87 -20.66 7.20
CA SER A 138 6.57 -21.85 6.69
C SER A 138 7.59 -21.54 5.59
N GLN A 139 7.46 -20.39 4.92
CA GLN A 139 8.29 -20.00 3.77
C GLN A 139 9.25 -18.85 4.07
N GLY A 140 8.99 -18.07 5.11
CA GLY A 140 9.65 -16.79 5.34
C GLY A 140 10.51 -16.74 6.60
N VAL A 141 11.61 -16.01 6.52
CA VAL A 141 12.49 -15.74 7.67
C VAL A 141 12.06 -14.43 8.36
N PRO A 142 11.69 -14.45 9.66
CA PRO A 142 11.36 -13.26 10.43
C PRO A 142 12.52 -12.25 10.48
N LYS A 143 12.27 -10.97 10.25
CA LYS A 143 13.29 -9.88 10.27
C LYS A 143 13.00 -8.86 11.36
N GLU A 144 12.14 -7.92 11.11
CA GLU A 144 11.76 -6.82 12.00
C GLU A 144 10.24 -6.77 12.14
N GLY A 145 9.73 -6.14 13.17
CA GLY A 145 8.30 -6.01 13.35
C GLY A 145 7.89 -4.73 14.05
N GLU A 146 6.62 -4.44 13.99
CA GLU A 146 6.01 -3.29 14.64
C GLU A 146 4.82 -3.71 15.49
N LEU A 147 4.87 -3.39 16.76
CA LEU A 147 3.77 -3.57 17.70
C LEU A 147 2.83 -2.37 17.64
N ILE A 148 1.54 -2.60 17.46
CA ILE A 148 0.53 -1.55 17.38
C ILE A 148 -0.75 -1.94 18.10
N CYS A 149 -1.33 -1.02 18.87
CA CYS A 149 -2.65 -1.17 19.45
C CYS A 149 -3.72 -0.57 18.52
N LYS A 150 -4.73 -1.36 18.16
CA LYS A 150 -5.88 -0.92 17.38
C LYS A 150 -7.17 -1.32 18.07
N LYS A 151 -7.95 -0.33 18.51
CA LYS A 151 -9.23 -0.55 19.21
C LYS A 151 -9.10 -1.48 20.43
N GLY A 152 -8.08 -1.24 21.25
CA GLY A 152 -7.81 -2.03 22.45
C GLY A 152 -7.25 -3.44 22.19
N LYS A 153 -6.87 -3.77 20.96
CA LYS A 153 -6.28 -5.06 20.61
C LYS A 153 -4.88 -4.86 20.04
N TRP A 154 -3.94 -5.68 20.50
CA TRP A 154 -2.55 -5.64 20.05
C TRP A 154 -2.35 -6.46 18.78
N TYR A 155 -1.56 -5.91 17.88
CA TYR A 155 -1.13 -6.57 16.65
C TYR A 155 0.38 -6.42 16.50
N PHE A 156 1.01 -7.47 16.04
CA PHE A 156 2.41 -7.46 15.65
C PHE A 156 2.50 -7.58 14.13
N ASN A 157 2.96 -6.52 13.48
CA ASN A 157 3.17 -6.48 12.04
C ASN A 157 4.60 -6.96 11.77
N LEU A 158 4.73 -8.23 11.41
CA LEU A 158 6.02 -8.88 11.20
C LEU A 158 6.43 -8.82 9.74
N VAL A 159 7.65 -8.36 9.48
CA VAL A 159 8.29 -8.43 8.16
C VAL A 159 8.97 -9.79 8.01
N LEU A 160 8.55 -10.53 7.00
CA LEU A 160 9.17 -11.79 6.58
C LEU A 160 10.00 -11.57 5.32
N ASP A 161 11.15 -12.20 5.27
CA ASP A 161 11.96 -12.32 4.07
C ASP A 161 11.63 -13.65 3.41
N LEU A 162 10.98 -13.61 2.27
CA LEU A 162 10.53 -14.76 1.49
C LEU A 162 11.52 -15.01 0.35
N PRO A 163 11.66 -16.25 -0.13
CA PRO A 163 12.36 -16.50 -1.38
C PRO A 163 11.72 -15.72 -2.52
N ASP A 164 12.54 -15.25 -3.44
CA ASP A 164 12.03 -14.60 -4.64
C ASP A 164 11.35 -15.65 -5.54
N PRO A 165 10.16 -15.36 -6.07
CA PRO A 165 9.50 -16.27 -7.00
C PRO A 165 10.33 -16.38 -8.27
N PRO A 166 10.30 -17.54 -8.97
CA PRO A 166 10.99 -17.70 -10.23
C PRO A 166 10.44 -16.68 -11.24
N ILE A 167 11.34 -15.86 -11.78
CA ILE A 167 11.00 -14.89 -12.83
C ILE A 167 10.64 -15.69 -14.09
N GLN A 168 9.47 -15.47 -14.64
CA GLN A 168 9.09 -16.03 -15.94
C GLN A 168 9.87 -15.33 -17.05
N LYS A 169 11.08 -15.83 -17.34
CA LYS A 169 12.07 -15.17 -18.23
C LYS A 169 11.69 -15.09 -19.71
N ASN A 170 10.70 -15.85 -20.18
CA ASN A 170 10.52 -16.11 -21.61
C ASN A 170 9.20 -15.65 -22.23
N THR A 171 8.32 -14.93 -21.55
CA THR A 171 7.05 -14.51 -22.16
C THR A 171 6.96 -12.99 -22.23
N VAL A 172 7.11 -12.45 -23.45
CA VAL A 172 6.83 -11.02 -23.77
C VAL A 172 5.32 -10.76 -23.87
N THR A 173 4.50 -11.71 -23.41
CA THR A 173 3.04 -11.56 -23.42
C THR A 173 2.62 -10.55 -22.36
N LEU A 174 1.89 -9.53 -22.80
CA LEU A 174 1.40 -8.45 -21.97
C LEU A 174 -0.09 -8.60 -21.70
N LEU A 175 -0.52 -8.31 -20.47
CA LEU A 175 -1.93 -8.12 -20.13
C LEU A 175 -2.17 -6.64 -19.80
N GLY A 176 -2.80 -5.90 -20.71
CA GLY A 176 -3.24 -4.52 -20.46
C GLY A 176 -4.49 -4.50 -19.61
N VAL A 177 -4.55 -3.61 -18.63
CA VAL A 177 -5.69 -3.48 -17.71
C VAL A 177 -6.06 -2.01 -17.57
N ASP A 178 -7.20 -1.65 -18.16
CA ASP A 178 -7.83 -0.33 -17.98
C ASP A 178 -8.68 -0.33 -16.70
N LEU A 179 -8.52 0.70 -15.86
CA LEU A 179 -9.22 0.84 -14.57
C LEU A 179 -10.23 1.97 -14.62
N GLY A 180 -11.51 1.66 -14.38
CA GLY A 180 -12.59 2.62 -14.51
C GLY A 180 -13.58 2.63 -13.34
N GLU A 181 -14.51 3.59 -13.38
CA GLU A 181 -15.62 3.69 -12.41
C GLU A 181 -16.83 2.88 -12.88
N ASN A 182 -17.14 2.90 -14.17
CA ASN A 182 -18.27 2.15 -14.75
C ASN A 182 -17.94 0.67 -14.81
N ASN A 183 -16.79 0.35 -15.31
CA ASN A 183 -16.17 -0.97 -15.20
C ASN A 183 -14.97 -0.86 -14.25
N VAL A 184 -14.89 -1.76 -13.29
CA VAL A 184 -13.78 -1.76 -12.30
C VAL A 184 -12.47 -1.96 -13.00
N PHE A 185 -12.47 -2.89 -13.96
CA PHE A 185 -11.37 -3.11 -14.89
C PHE A 185 -11.87 -3.74 -16.19
N ALA A 186 -11.14 -3.48 -17.26
CA ALA A 186 -11.23 -4.18 -18.52
C ALA A 186 -9.82 -4.65 -18.91
N THR A 187 -9.71 -5.90 -19.41
CA THR A 187 -8.42 -6.47 -19.80
C THR A 187 -8.29 -6.51 -21.32
N SER A 188 -7.05 -6.54 -21.82
CA SER A 188 -6.77 -6.65 -23.26
C SER A 188 -7.25 -7.96 -23.89
N THR A 189 -7.59 -8.97 -23.10
CA THR A 189 -8.21 -10.23 -23.51
C THR A 189 -9.73 -10.14 -23.69
N GLY A 190 -10.34 -9.01 -23.31
CA GLY A 190 -11.78 -8.76 -23.47
C GLY A 190 -12.62 -8.99 -22.21
N LYS A 191 -12.02 -9.38 -21.09
CA LYS A 191 -12.75 -9.50 -19.82
C LYS A 191 -13.07 -8.11 -19.28
N ILE A 192 -14.36 -7.88 -19.00
CA ILE A 192 -14.85 -6.61 -18.43
C ILE A 192 -15.62 -6.90 -17.16
N VAL A 193 -15.24 -6.24 -16.07
CA VAL A 193 -15.90 -6.38 -14.77
C VAL A 193 -16.65 -5.11 -14.41
N SER A 194 -17.99 -5.20 -14.38
CA SER A 194 -18.85 -4.05 -14.11
C SER A 194 -18.70 -3.50 -12.70
N GLY A 195 -18.63 -2.17 -12.60
CA GLY A 195 -18.61 -1.42 -11.34
C GLY A 195 -20.00 -1.06 -10.79
N ASN A 196 -21.10 -1.40 -11.48
CA ASN A 196 -22.45 -0.93 -11.15
C ASN A 196 -22.86 -1.25 -9.71
N LYS A 197 -22.65 -2.48 -9.25
CA LYS A 197 -22.98 -2.90 -7.87
C LYS A 197 -22.15 -2.12 -6.84
N ILE A 198 -20.87 -1.94 -7.10
CA ILE A 198 -19.96 -1.22 -6.22
C ILE A 198 -20.35 0.26 -6.14
N ARG A 199 -20.68 0.86 -7.28
CA ARG A 199 -21.16 2.24 -7.37
C ARG A 199 -22.46 2.42 -6.58
N TYR A 200 -23.43 1.54 -6.76
CA TYR A 200 -24.69 1.57 -6.00
C TYR A 200 -24.44 1.48 -4.48
N GLU A 201 -23.62 0.53 -4.02
CA GLU A 201 -23.27 0.41 -2.60
C GLU A 201 -22.62 1.70 -2.06
N ARG A 202 -21.70 2.30 -2.81
CA ARG A 202 -21.03 3.54 -2.45
C ARG A 202 -21.97 4.75 -2.40
N ASP A 203 -22.89 4.86 -3.36
CA ASP A 203 -23.88 5.94 -3.37
C ASP A 203 -24.85 5.79 -2.20
N LYS A 204 -25.25 4.56 -1.84
CA LYS A 204 -26.04 4.27 -0.63
C LYS A 204 -25.30 4.69 0.66
N PHE A 205 -24.00 4.38 0.78
CA PHE A 205 -23.19 4.87 1.90
C PHE A 205 -23.11 6.39 1.94
N LEU A 206 -22.97 7.04 0.79
CA LEU A 206 -22.89 8.49 0.69
C LEU A 206 -24.21 9.16 1.12
N ALA A 207 -25.34 8.66 0.65
CA ALA A 207 -26.67 9.13 1.05
C ALA A 207 -26.88 9.02 2.57
N LYS A 208 -26.56 7.84 3.13
CA LYS A 208 -26.65 7.61 4.58
C LYS A 208 -25.72 8.54 5.39
N ARG A 209 -24.51 8.79 4.91
CA ARG A 209 -23.59 9.74 5.56
C ARG A 209 -24.15 11.17 5.54
N ARG A 210 -24.70 11.62 4.41
CA ARG A 210 -25.29 12.95 4.29
C ARG A 210 -26.46 13.13 5.25
N ALA A 211 -27.37 12.16 5.30
CA ALA A 211 -28.51 12.18 6.22
C ALA A 211 -28.08 12.24 7.70
N LEU A 212 -27.04 11.48 8.09
CA LEU A 212 -26.52 11.51 9.45
C LEU A 212 -25.75 12.81 9.77
N GLN A 213 -25.09 13.41 8.77
CA GLN A 213 -24.40 14.68 8.94
C GLN A 213 -25.38 15.85 9.10
N SER A 214 -26.50 15.84 8.37
CA SER A 214 -27.54 16.87 8.51
C SER A 214 -28.31 16.75 9.83
N ASN A 215 -28.50 15.53 10.35
CA ASN A 215 -29.15 15.32 11.65
C ASN A 215 -28.36 15.90 12.84
N GLY A 216 -27.03 15.82 12.82
CA GLY A 216 -26.11 16.46 13.77
C GLY A 216 -26.14 15.92 15.22
N SER A 217 -27.09 15.04 15.60
CA SER A 217 -27.23 14.51 16.97
C SER A 217 -26.01 13.68 17.40
N GLN A 218 -25.84 13.47 18.72
CA GLN A 218 -24.76 12.65 19.27
C GLN A 218 -24.82 11.20 18.76
N SER A 219 -26.02 10.62 18.69
CA SER A 219 -26.22 9.27 18.15
C SER A 219 -25.87 9.19 16.66
N ALA A 220 -26.21 10.21 15.86
CA ALA A 220 -25.83 10.32 14.46
C ALA A 220 -24.29 10.41 14.29
N LYS A 221 -23.59 11.18 15.14
CA LYS A 221 -22.12 11.27 15.14
C LYS A 221 -21.47 9.91 15.46
N GLN A 222 -21.98 9.19 16.47
CA GLN A 222 -21.50 7.85 16.80
C GLN A 222 -21.72 6.86 15.64
N LEU A 223 -22.89 6.90 15.01
CA LEU A 223 -23.21 6.05 13.87
C LEU A 223 -22.32 6.37 12.67
N LEU A 224 -22.04 7.67 12.38
CA LEU A 224 -21.08 8.09 11.36
C LEU A 224 -19.70 7.44 11.55
N LYS A 225 -19.20 7.41 12.79
CA LYS A 225 -17.92 6.77 13.13
C LYS A 225 -17.95 5.26 12.82
N LYS A 226 -19.06 4.57 13.13
CA LYS A 226 -19.24 3.13 12.85
C LYS A 226 -19.29 2.84 11.35
N ILE A 227 -20.08 3.60 10.57
CA ILE A 227 -20.23 3.34 9.11
C ILE A 227 -18.99 3.69 8.31
N SER A 228 -18.23 4.72 8.69
CA SER A 228 -16.96 5.09 8.02
C SER A 228 -16.00 3.91 7.96
N GLY A 229 -15.80 3.22 9.09
CA GLY A 229 -14.94 2.04 9.12
C GLY A 229 -15.48 0.85 8.31
N ARG A 230 -16.79 0.70 8.17
CA ARG A 230 -17.41 -0.36 7.34
C ARG A 230 -17.19 -0.13 5.87
N GLU A 231 -17.41 1.10 5.38
CA GLU A 231 -17.16 1.47 3.97
C GLU A 231 -15.71 1.19 3.58
N SER A 232 -14.75 1.65 4.38
CA SER A 232 -13.32 1.43 4.11
C SER A 232 -12.95 -0.05 4.04
N ARG A 233 -13.42 -0.86 5.00
CA ARG A 233 -13.17 -2.31 4.98
C ARG A 233 -13.81 -3.00 3.77
N ARG A 234 -15.04 -2.62 3.39
CA ARG A 234 -15.74 -3.16 2.22
C ARG A 234 -14.98 -2.86 0.94
N MET A 235 -14.54 -1.62 0.73
CA MET A 235 -13.76 -1.22 -0.44
C MET A 235 -12.41 -1.93 -0.50
N LYS A 236 -11.73 -2.07 0.64
CA LYS A 236 -10.48 -2.84 0.71
C LYS A 236 -10.70 -4.30 0.30
N HIS A 237 -11.77 -4.94 0.77
CA HIS A 237 -12.12 -6.31 0.40
C HIS A 237 -12.39 -6.45 -1.11
N ILE A 238 -13.15 -5.52 -1.69
CA ILE A 238 -13.42 -5.48 -3.13
C ILE A 238 -12.12 -5.37 -3.92
N ASN A 239 -11.23 -4.44 -3.54
CA ASN A 239 -9.95 -4.27 -4.22
C ASN A 239 -9.06 -5.53 -4.11
N HIS A 240 -9.10 -6.24 -2.97
CA HIS A 240 -8.42 -7.54 -2.84
C HIS A 240 -8.98 -8.59 -3.79
N LYS A 241 -10.31 -8.65 -3.96
CA LYS A 241 -10.96 -9.58 -4.89
C LYS A 241 -10.58 -9.25 -6.34
N MET A 242 -10.78 -8.00 -6.76
CA MET A 242 -10.47 -7.54 -8.12
C MET A 242 -8.99 -7.75 -8.48
N SER A 243 -8.08 -7.38 -7.58
CA SER A 243 -6.65 -7.58 -7.82
C SER A 243 -6.24 -9.06 -7.89
N LYS A 244 -6.96 -9.97 -7.20
CA LYS A 244 -6.75 -11.42 -7.34
C LYS A 244 -7.21 -11.89 -8.73
N GLU A 245 -8.37 -11.42 -9.19
CA GLU A 245 -8.90 -11.77 -10.50
C GLU A 245 -7.98 -11.31 -11.64
N ILE A 246 -7.45 -10.08 -11.58
CA ILE A 246 -6.51 -9.55 -12.59
C ILE A 246 -5.23 -10.41 -12.65
N VAL A 247 -4.64 -10.72 -11.49
CA VAL A 247 -3.40 -11.52 -11.43
C VAL A 247 -3.66 -12.95 -11.87
N GLN A 248 -4.80 -13.53 -11.52
CA GLN A 248 -5.17 -14.87 -11.94
C GLN A 248 -5.33 -14.96 -13.46
N GLU A 249 -5.99 -13.98 -14.07
CA GLU A 249 -6.12 -13.88 -15.53
C GLU A 249 -4.75 -13.75 -16.22
N ALA A 250 -3.83 -12.94 -15.66
CA ALA A 250 -2.47 -12.85 -16.19
C ALA A 250 -1.75 -14.21 -16.20
N ILE A 251 -1.94 -15.01 -15.13
CA ILE A 251 -1.39 -16.37 -15.05
C ILE A 251 -2.02 -17.29 -16.11
N GLU A 252 -3.34 -17.27 -16.24
CA GLU A 252 -4.08 -18.09 -17.22
C GLU A 252 -3.70 -17.76 -18.66
N GLN A 253 -3.46 -16.49 -18.96
CA GLN A 253 -3.01 -15.99 -20.25
C GLN A 253 -1.49 -16.13 -20.45
N LYS A 254 -0.78 -16.71 -19.51
CA LYS A 254 0.70 -16.84 -19.52
C LYS A 254 1.40 -15.48 -19.77
N ALA A 255 0.80 -14.39 -19.28
CA ALA A 255 1.38 -13.05 -19.39
C ALA A 255 2.55 -12.90 -18.41
N GLY A 256 3.69 -12.43 -18.89
CA GLY A 256 4.84 -12.10 -18.03
C GLY A 256 4.74 -10.72 -17.40
N VAL A 257 3.94 -9.82 -17.99
CA VAL A 257 3.83 -8.42 -17.55
C VAL A 257 2.36 -7.99 -17.53
N ILE A 258 1.94 -7.39 -16.43
CA ILE A 258 0.66 -6.68 -16.34
C ILE A 258 0.92 -5.18 -16.58
N VAL A 259 0.21 -4.60 -17.54
CA VAL A 259 0.33 -3.17 -17.88
C VAL A 259 -0.86 -2.42 -17.30
N LEU A 260 -0.58 -1.41 -16.49
CA LEU A 260 -1.55 -0.53 -15.84
C LEU A 260 -1.33 0.92 -16.27
N GLU A 261 -2.36 1.73 -16.19
CA GLU A 261 -2.24 3.19 -16.36
C GLU A 261 -1.45 3.83 -15.21
N ASP A 262 -0.61 4.81 -15.50
CA ASP A 262 -0.05 5.67 -14.45
C ASP A 262 -1.09 6.69 -13.98
N LEU A 263 -1.78 6.36 -12.90
CA LEU A 263 -2.77 7.21 -12.25
C LEU A 263 -2.16 8.12 -11.16
N THR A 264 -0.86 8.34 -11.17
CA THR A 264 -0.18 9.25 -10.25
C THR A 264 -0.70 10.67 -10.49
N ASN A 265 -1.09 11.35 -9.41
CA ASN A 265 -1.68 12.71 -9.48
C ASN A 265 -3.00 12.84 -10.27
N ILE A 266 -3.68 11.74 -10.61
CA ILE A 266 -4.97 11.80 -11.33
C ILE A 266 -5.96 12.76 -10.66
N ARG A 267 -5.99 12.81 -9.32
CA ARG A 267 -6.86 13.71 -8.55
C ARG A 267 -6.63 15.20 -8.84
N LYS A 268 -5.39 15.60 -9.19
CA LYS A 268 -5.03 16.98 -9.56
C LYS A 268 -5.36 17.28 -11.02
N ARG A 269 -5.35 16.27 -11.90
CA ARG A 269 -5.57 16.40 -13.34
C ARG A 269 -7.04 16.35 -13.76
N ILE A 270 -7.95 15.84 -12.91
CA ILE A 270 -9.37 15.67 -13.26
C ILE A 270 -10.04 17.03 -13.44
N LYS A 271 -10.41 17.34 -14.69
CA LYS A 271 -11.31 18.42 -15.08
C LYS A 271 -12.72 17.85 -15.20
N ALA A 272 -13.47 17.76 -14.12
CA ALA A 272 -14.82 17.19 -14.11
C ALA A 272 -15.71 17.96 -13.14
N GLY A 273 -17.03 17.95 -13.39
CA GLY A 273 -18.03 18.55 -12.51
C GLY A 273 -17.99 17.96 -11.08
N LYS A 274 -18.51 18.69 -10.10
CA LYS A 274 -18.48 18.38 -8.65
C LYS A 274 -18.89 16.93 -8.35
N ARG A 275 -19.93 16.41 -8.98
CA ARG A 275 -20.45 15.05 -8.78
C ARG A 275 -19.44 13.97 -9.23
N MET A 276 -18.91 14.11 -10.43
CA MET A 276 -17.92 13.18 -10.98
C MET A 276 -16.60 13.24 -10.20
N ARG A 277 -16.13 14.45 -9.86
CA ARG A 277 -14.94 14.63 -9.02
C ARG A 277 -15.09 13.93 -7.67
N THR A 278 -16.23 14.06 -6.98
CA THR A 278 -16.51 13.37 -5.72
C THR A 278 -16.44 11.85 -5.87
N ARG A 279 -16.94 11.31 -6.98
CA ARG A 279 -16.91 9.86 -7.27
C ARG A 279 -15.48 9.37 -7.47
N LEU A 280 -14.72 10.03 -8.32
CA LEU A 280 -13.33 9.65 -8.64
C LEU A 280 -12.39 9.79 -7.42
N HIS A 281 -12.58 10.85 -6.59
CA HIS A 281 -11.83 10.99 -5.34
C HIS A 281 -12.07 9.87 -4.32
N ARG A 282 -13.27 9.26 -4.32
CA ARG A 282 -13.61 8.15 -3.44
C ARG A 282 -13.19 6.79 -3.98
N TRP A 283 -12.79 6.71 -5.24
CA TRP A 283 -12.33 5.46 -5.82
C TRP A 283 -10.90 5.16 -5.41
N GLY A 284 -10.67 3.93 -4.99
CA GLY A 284 -9.37 3.48 -4.51
C GLY A 284 -8.46 2.94 -5.63
N PHE A 285 -8.37 3.63 -6.81
CA PHE A 285 -7.52 3.18 -7.92
C PHE A 285 -6.10 2.84 -7.47
N ARG A 286 -5.44 3.76 -6.75
CA ARG A 286 -4.08 3.54 -6.28
C ARG A 286 -3.98 2.32 -5.35
N GLN A 287 -4.99 2.08 -4.51
CA GLN A 287 -5.02 0.90 -3.64
C GLN A 287 -5.17 -0.38 -4.48
N LEU A 288 -6.02 -0.37 -5.51
CA LEU A 288 -6.18 -1.51 -6.42
C LEU A 288 -4.87 -1.80 -7.16
N GLN A 289 -4.22 -0.77 -7.72
CA GLN A 289 -2.92 -0.89 -8.38
C GLN A 289 -1.85 -1.49 -7.46
N LEU A 290 -1.72 -0.98 -6.24
CA LEU A 290 -0.79 -1.53 -5.25
C LEU A 290 -1.11 -2.99 -4.92
N PHE A 291 -2.40 -3.37 -4.88
CA PHE A 291 -2.80 -4.75 -4.62
C PHE A 291 -2.54 -5.67 -5.81
N VAL A 292 -2.64 -5.19 -7.04
CA VAL A 292 -2.21 -5.93 -8.23
C VAL A 292 -0.69 -6.09 -8.19
N GLN A 293 0.06 -5.01 -7.99
CA GLN A 293 1.51 -5.01 -8.01
C GLN A 293 2.09 -6.07 -7.08
N TYR A 294 1.82 -5.99 -5.76
CA TYR A 294 2.45 -6.92 -4.83
C TYR A 294 2.00 -8.38 -5.02
N LYS A 295 0.78 -8.61 -5.55
CA LYS A 295 0.31 -9.98 -5.86
C LYS A 295 0.94 -10.53 -7.13
N ALA A 296 1.13 -9.69 -8.15
CA ALA A 296 1.83 -10.03 -9.38
C ALA A 296 3.29 -10.39 -9.08
N GLU A 297 4.00 -9.52 -8.34
CA GLU A 297 5.38 -9.76 -7.90
C GLU A 297 5.51 -11.08 -7.12
N ALA A 298 4.54 -11.39 -6.24
CA ALA A 298 4.50 -12.66 -5.50
C ALA A 298 4.32 -13.90 -6.39
N LYS A 299 3.92 -13.71 -7.65
CA LYS A 299 3.76 -14.77 -8.66
C LYS A 299 4.84 -14.71 -9.75
N GLY A 300 5.87 -13.89 -9.57
CA GLY A 300 6.94 -13.71 -10.55
C GLY A 300 6.56 -12.90 -11.79
N LEU A 301 5.40 -12.22 -11.74
CA LEU A 301 4.94 -11.34 -12.81
C LEU A 301 5.44 -9.91 -12.57
N SER A 302 5.82 -9.22 -13.64
CA SER A 302 6.17 -7.80 -13.59
C SER A 302 4.94 -6.91 -13.75
N VAL A 303 4.99 -5.69 -13.19
CA VAL A 303 3.96 -4.67 -13.41
C VAL A 303 4.60 -3.44 -14.01
N LEU A 304 4.04 -2.98 -15.14
CA LEU A 304 4.49 -1.79 -15.84
C LEU A 304 3.39 -0.72 -15.79
N TYR A 305 3.75 0.51 -15.46
CA TYR A 305 2.86 1.67 -15.51
C TYR A 305 3.15 2.48 -16.77
N VAL A 306 2.12 2.78 -17.54
CA VAL A 306 2.22 3.58 -18.78
C VAL A 306 1.38 4.84 -18.69
N ASN A 307 1.78 5.88 -19.41
CA ASN A 307 1.00 7.12 -19.48
C ASN A 307 -0.33 6.84 -20.18
N PRO A 308 -1.50 7.13 -19.55
CA PRO A 308 -2.82 6.86 -20.12
C PRO A 308 -3.24 7.85 -21.22
N ALA A 309 -2.44 8.85 -21.55
CA ALA A 309 -2.80 9.88 -22.51
C ALA A 309 -3.22 9.23 -23.86
N TYR A 310 -4.44 9.59 -24.30
CA TYR A 310 -5.04 9.14 -25.55
C TYR A 310 -5.38 7.63 -25.64
N SER A 311 -5.19 6.83 -24.61
CA SER A 311 -5.50 5.38 -24.65
C SER A 311 -6.97 5.10 -25.02
N SER A 312 -7.91 5.95 -24.59
CA SER A 312 -9.34 5.84 -24.88
C SER A 312 -9.77 6.50 -26.20
N GLN A 313 -8.89 7.26 -26.86
CA GLN A 313 -9.19 8.02 -28.08
C GLN A 313 -8.50 7.44 -29.32
N THR A 314 -7.50 6.60 -29.14
CA THR A 314 -6.73 5.97 -30.22
C THR A 314 -7.31 4.59 -30.53
N CYS A 315 -7.38 4.23 -31.80
CA CYS A 315 -7.78 2.90 -32.23
C CYS A 315 -6.70 1.87 -31.92
N SER A 316 -7.07 0.77 -31.27
CA SER A 316 -6.11 -0.30 -30.93
C SER A 316 -5.68 -1.14 -32.14
N ILE A 317 -6.25 -0.92 -33.32
CA ILE A 317 -5.92 -1.65 -34.55
C ILE A 317 -5.06 -0.80 -35.48
N CYS A 318 -5.47 0.43 -35.82
CA CYS A 318 -4.84 1.24 -36.88
C CYS A 318 -4.08 2.49 -36.34
N ASP A 319 -4.07 2.73 -35.03
CA ASP A 319 -3.46 3.90 -34.38
C ASP A 319 -4.13 5.27 -34.66
N CYS A 320 -5.12 5.34 -35.56
CA CYS A 320 -5.80 6.57 -35.86
C CYS A 320 -6.72 7.01 -34.71
N PRO A 321 -6.97 8.31 -34.56
CA PRO A 321 -8.00 8.79 -33.66
C PRO A 321 -9.38 8.19 -33.98
N GLY A 322 -10.16 7.88 -32.97
CA GLY A 322 -11.51 7.39 -33.12
C GLY A 322 -12.47 8.11 -32.17
N VAL A 323 -13.76 7.79 -32.29
CA VAL A 323 -14.82 8.42 -31.49
C VAL A 323 -15.29 7.46 -30.42
N ARG A 324 -15.34 7.94 -29.16
CA ARG A 324 -15.93 7.22 -28.04
C ARG A 324 -17.34 7.73 -27.75
N GLU A 325 -18.31 6.86 -27.95
CA GLU A 325 -19.70 7.08 -27.55
C GLU A 325 -20.05 6.20 -26.35
N ARG A 326 -19.99 6.77 -25.14
CA ARG A 326 -20.22 6.05 -23.87
C ARG A 326 -19.28 4.83 -23.73
N HIS A 327 -19.81 3.63 -23.96
CA HIS A 327 -19.06 2.36 -23.87
C HIS A 327 -18.63 1.81 -25.23
N LEU A 328 -19.03 2.44 -26.33
CA LEU A 328 -18.68 2.04 -27.69
C LEU A 328 -17.55 2.94 -28.21
N PHE A 329 -16.54 2.32 -28.81
CA PHE A 329 -15.48 2.97 -29.58
C PHE A 329 -15.66 2.66 -31.06
N LYS A 330 -15.58 3.69 -31.93
CA LYS A 330 -15.69 3.56 -33.38
C LYS A 330 -14.49 4.26 -34.05
N CYS A 331 -13.95 3.65 -35.10
CA CYS A 331 -12.87 4.20 -35.90
C CYS A 331 -13.19 4.10 -37.38
N LEU A 332 -12.64 5.01 -38.18
CA LEU A 332 -12.79 5.04 -39.64
C LEU A 332 -12.27 3.77 -40.32
N CYS A 333 -11.33 3.04 -39.69
CA CYS A 333 -10.86 1.74 -40.18
C CYS A 333 -11.89 0.60 -40.06
N GLY A 334 -13.12 0.88 -39.64
CA GLY A 334 -14.18 -0.10 -39.40
C GLY A 334 -14.15 -0.76 -38.02
N ASN A 335 -13.16 -0.49 -37.19
CA ASN A 335 -13.09 -1.05 -35.83
C ASN A 335 -14.20 -0.50 -34.96
N GLN A 336 -15.05 -1.38 -34.45
CA GLN A 336 -16.09 -1.10 -33.47
C GLN A 336 -15.97 -2.08 -32.32
N GLN A 337 -15.72 -1.59 -31.12
CA GLN A 337 -15.57 -2.43 -29.93
C GLN A 337 -15.88 -1.67 -28.64
N HIS A 338 -15.91 -2.38 -27.50
CA HIS A 338 -16.08 -1.75 -26.21
C HIS A 338 -14.90 -0.80 -25.93
N ALA A 339 -15.19 0.45 -25.54
CA ALA A 339 -14.18 1.51 -25.38
C ALA A 339 -13.09 1.17 -24.34
N ASP A 340 -13.46 0.52 -23.22
CA ASP A 340 -12.50 0.15 -22.18
C ASP A 340 -11.64 -1.08 -22.63
N TRP A 341 -12.18 -1.95 -23.49
CA TRP A 341 -11.39 -2.99 -24.13
C TRP A 341 -10.39 -2.40 -25.12
N ASN A 342 -10.81 -1.44 -25.96
CA ASN A 342 -9.91 -0.70 -26.84
C ASN A 342 -8.78 -0.03 -26.03
N ALA A 343 -9.12 0.63 -24.92
CA ALA A 343 -8.13 1.27 -24.05
C ALA A 343 -7.12 0.28 -23.47
N SER A 344 -7.58 -0.86 -22.94
CA SER A 344 -6.69 -1.89 -22.38
C SER A 344 -5.71 -2.47 -23.39
N ARG A 345 -6.13 -2.63 -24.66
CA ARG A 345 -5.25 -3.04 -25.77
C ARG A 345 -4.20 -1.97 -26.10
N ASN A 346 -4.60 -0.69 -26.07
CA ASN A 346 -3.68 0.42 -26.27
C ASN A 346 -2.61 0.50 -25.18
N LEU A 347 -2.95 0.18 -23.93
CA LEU A 347 -1.94 0.11 -22.87
C LEU A 347 -0.84 -0.90 -23.18
N CYS A 348 -1.17 -2.08 -23.72
CA CYS A 348 -0.18 -3.05 -24.18
C CYS A 348 0.71 -2.47 -25.28
N ARG A 349 0.14 -1.75 -26.25
CA ARG A 349 0.88 -1.14 -27.36
C ARG A 349 1.82 -0.05 -26.88
N PHE A 350 1.37 0.83 -25.98
CA PHE A 350 2.20 1.86 -25.38
C PHE A 350 3.36 1.26 -24.55
N ALA A 351 3.11 0.15 -23.85
CA ALA A 351 4.14 -0.58 -23.15
C ALA A 351 5.19 -1.14 -24.13
N LEU A 352 4.80 -1.71 -25.26
CA LEU A 352 5.71 -2.24 -26.27
C LEU A 352 6.55 -1.14 -26.90
N SER A 353 5.99 0.03 -27.21
CA SER A 353 6.75 1.17 -27.74
C SER A 353 7.78 1.69 -26.72
N THR A 354 7.40 1.79 -25.45
CA THR A 354 8.31 2.19 -24.38
C THR A 354 9.46 1.18 -24.20
N LEU A 355 9.15 -0.12 -24.20
CA LEU A 355 10.16 -1.17 -24.06
C LEU A 355 11.12 -1.23 -25.27
N LYS A 356 10.62 -0.99 -26.49
CA LYS A 356 11.45 -0.88 -27.69
C LYS A 356 12.39 0.33 -27.62
N ALA A 357 11.88 1.50 -27.23
CA ALA A 357 12.67 2.71 -27.04
C ALA A 357 13.79 2.51 -26.01
N THR A 358 13.49 1.90 -24.86
CA THR A 358 14.47 1.60 -23.82
C THR A 358 15.54 0.61 -24.29
N ARG A 359 15.21 -0.38 -25.12
CA ARG A 359 16.17 -1.32 -25.71
C ARG A 359 17.08 -0.65 -26.74
N VAL A 360 16.62 0.33 -27.46
CA VAL A 360 17.44 1.11 -28.41
C VAL A 360 18.47 1.98 -27.66
N VAL A 361 18.08 2.57 -26.54
CA VAL A 361 18.97 3.38 -25.69
C VAL A 361 19.97 2.49 -24.93
N ASN A 362 19.58 1.27 -24.51
CA ASN A 362 20.43 0.37 -23.71
C ASN A 362 21.36 -0.55 -24.54
N ARG A 363 21.50 -0.36 -25.83
CA ARG A 363 22.63 -0.99 -26.57
C ARG A 363 23.99 -0.48 -26.14
N THR A 364 24.05 0.58 -25.31
CA THR A 364 25.32 1.18 -24.84
C THR A 364 25.56 1.01 -23.34
N GLN A 365 24.61 0.51 -22.51
CA GLN A 365 24.90 0.22 -21.10
C GLN A 365 23.94 -0.86 -20.56
N VAL A 366 24.48 -2.03 -20.33
CA VAL A 366 23.89 -3.09 -19.52
C VAL A 366 24.23 -2.80 -18.08
N ALA A 367 23.26 -2.39 -17.29
CA ALA A 367 23.09 -2.72 -15.87
C ALA A 367 21.89 -1.95 -15.30
N VAL A 368 20.76 -2.58 -15.23
CA VAL A 368 19.66 -2.11 -14.35
C VAL A 368 20.01 -2.59 -12.96
N LYS A 369 20.50 -1.68 -12.10
CA LYS A 369 20.47 -1.86 -10.66
C LYS A 369 19.15 -1.30 -10.14
N TYR A 370 18.39 -2.14 -9.41
CA TYR A 370 17.18 -1.83 -8.67
C TYR A 370 17.45 -0.93 -7.46
#